data_270d91133f3b556de588eeee27fdbbf2
#
_entry.id   270d91133f3b556de588eeee27fdbbf2
#
_cell.length_a   1.000
_cell.length_b   1.000
_cell.length_c   1.000
_cell.angle_alpha   90.00
_cell.angle_beta   90.00
_cell.angle_gamma   90.00
#
_symmetry.space_group_name_H-M   'P 1'
#
loop_
_entity.id
_entity.type
_entity.pdbx_description
1 polymer ?
#
loop_
_entity_poly.entity_id
_entity_poly.type
_entity_poly.pdbx_seq_one_letter_code
_entity_poly.pdbx_strand_id
1 'polypeptide(L)'
;MTELNRRDFGLMAAAFAALAGAAEAQGDEAVATSKVFRFSELPVKKSANGGESRAVVHGTLPTGEFVEVHETMLPAGQMPHPPHRHSHAEFILIREGTLEHWNNGKTEAPAGPGDIIFNAHNVPHGLKNVGTTPANYFVVAVGVQKDEAMV
;
A
#
# COMPACT_ATOMS: atom_id res chain seq x y z
N MET A 1 10.03 28.49 0.94
CA MET A 1 8.76 27.84 0.53
C MET A 1 8.81 27.67 -0.96
N THR A 2 9.16 26.47 -1.40
CA THR A 2 9.21 26.12 -2.84
C THR A 2 7.84 25.59 -3.22
N GLU A 3 7.15 26.32 -4.10
CA GLU A 3 5.86 25.90 -4.64
C GLU A 3 6.05 24.61 -5.46
N LEU A 4 5.36 23.55 -5.07
CA LEU A 4 5.28 22.31 -5.83
C LEU A 4 4.50 22.57 -7.13
N ASN A 5 5.15 22.38 -8.26
CA ASN A 5 4.61 22.65 -9.57
C ASN A 5 3.70 21.49 -10.02
N ARG A 6 2.60 21.80 -10.73
CA ARG A 6 1.64 20.83 -11.28
C ARG A 6 2.24 19.71 -12.14
N ARG A 7 3.49 19.87 -12.59
CA ARG A 7 4.22 18.85 -13.36
C ARG A 7 4.78 17.73 -12.49
N ASP A 8 5.01 17.98 -11.20
CA ASP A 8 5.52 16.97 -10.26
C ASP A 8 4.43 15.98 -9.83
N PHE A 9 3.16 16.39 -9.90
CA PHE A 9 2.00 15.54 -9.65
C PHE A 9 1.80 14.44 -10.71
N GLY A 10 2.09 14.74 -11.98
CA GLY A 10 1.93 13.77 -13.07
C GLY A 10 2.92 12.60 -13.02
N LEU A 11 4.09 12.80 -12.42
CA LEU A 11 5.10 11.75 -12.28
C LEU A 11 4.81 10.80 -11.12
N MET A 12 4.09 11.26 -10.08
CA MET A 12 3.71 10.42 -8.94
C MET A 12 2.51 9.52 -9.24
N ALA A 13 1.52 10.01 -10.02
CA ALA A 13 0.40 9.19 -10.48
C ALA A 13 0.87 8.02 -11.38
N ALA A 14 1.94 8.23 -12.17
CA ALA A 14 2.54 7.18 -12.99
C ALA A 14 3.22 6.08 -12.17
N ALA A 15 3.65 6.35 -10.92
CA ALA A 15 4.27 5.35 -10.08
C ALA A 15 3.27 4.33 -9.51
N PHE A 16 2.02 4.74 -9.28
CA PHE A 16 0.94 3.83 -8.84
C PHE A 16 0.39 2.97 -9.99
N ALA A 17 0.17 3.56 -11.16
CA ALA A 17 -0.21 2.81 -12.35
C ALA A 17 0.82 1.73 -12.76
N ALA A 18 2.11 1.95 -12.41
CA ALA A 18 3.17 0.98 -12.67
C ALA A 18 3.24 -0.15 -11.63
N LEU A 19 2.62 -0.02 -10.44
CA LEU A 19 2.42 -1.13 -9.50
C LEU A 19 1.33 -2.08 -10.01
N ALA A 20 0.24 -1.55 -10.54
CA ALA A 20 -0.81 -2.33 -11.18
C ALA A 20 -0.26 -3.16 -12.37
N GLY A 21 0.58 -2.56 -13.22
CA GLY A 21 1.09 -3.23 -14.42
C GLY A 21 2.02 -4.43 -14.17
N ALA A 22 2.66 -4.54 -12.99
CA ALA A 22 3.45 -5.73 -12.64
C ALA A 22 2.59 -6.84 -12.00
N ALA A 23 1.45 -6.48 -11.43
CA ALA A 23 0.48 -7.40 -10.85
C ALA A 23 -0.52 -7.95 -11.89
N GLU A 24 -0.76 -7.23 -12.99
CA GLU A 24 -1.63 -7.71 -14.09
C GLU A 24 -1.16 -9.04 -14.70
N ALA A 25 0.14 -9.37 -14.64
CA ALA A 25 0.65 -10.66 -15.09
C ALA A 25 0.30 -11.84 -14.15
N GLN A 26 -0.18 -11.56 -12.94
CA GLN A 26 -0.67 -12.56 -11.98
C GLN A 26 -2.19 -12.44 -11.70
N GLY A 27 -2.91 -11.70 -12.54
CA GLY A 27 -4.31 -11.32 -12.42
C GLY A 27 -5.29 -12.38 -11.89
N ASP A 28 -6.44 -12.47 -12.48
CA ASP A 28 -7.60 -13.27 -12.01
C ASP A 28 -7.29 -14.76 -11.74
N GLU A 29 -6.30 -15.35 -12.40
CA GLU A 29 -5.88 -16.73 -12.14
C GLU A 29 -5.27 -16.91 -10.73
N ALA A 30 -4.59 -15.91 -10.21
CA ALA A 30 -3.99 -15.96 -8.88
C ALA A 30 -5.01 -15.99 -7.75
N VAL A 31 -6.20 -15.40 -7.95
CA VAL A 31 -7.29 -15.38 -6.96
C VAL A 31 -8.32 -16.50 -7.15
N ALA A 32 -8.25 -17.24 -8.25
CA ALA A 32 -9.16 -18.36 -8.55
C ALA A 32 -8.68 -19.70 -7.94
N THR A 33 -7.42 -19.82 -7.57
CA THR A 33 -6.82 -21.09 -7.07
C THR A 33 -6.08 -20.89 -5.75
N SER A 34 -6.21 -21.87 -4.85
CA SER A 34 -5.49 -21.84 -3.58
C SER A 34 -3.99 -22.15 -3.79
N LYS A 35 -3.11 -21.28 -3.28
CA LYS A 35 -1.66 -21.49 -3.33
C LYS A 35 -0.93 -20.81 -2.18
N VAL A 36 0.33 -21.20 -1.96
CA VAL A 36 1.25 -20.52 -1.05
C VAL A 36 2.11 -19.55 -1.85
N PHE A 37 2.07 -18.27 -1.49
CA PHE A 37 3.00 -17.28 -2.01
C PHE A 37 4.23 -17.24 -1.10
N ARG A 38 5.39 -17.65 -1.63
CA ARG A 38 6.63 -17.65 -0.85
C ARG A 38 7.30 -16.29 -0.94
N PHE A 39 7.51 -15.66 0.19
CA PHE A 39 8.10 -14.32 0.29
C PHE A 39 9.41 -14.19 -0.50
N SER A 40 10.28 -15.20 -0.45
CA SER A 40 11.56 -15.22 -1.16
C SER A 40 11.44 -15.29 -2.69
N GLU A 41 10.27 -15.67 -3.21
CA GLU A 41 10.00 -15.81 -4.64
C GLU A 41 9.26 -14.61 -5.25
N LEU A 42 8.76 -13.69 -4.38
CA LEU A 42 8.04 -12.52 -4.84
C LEU A 42 8.98 -11.49 -5.47
N PRO A 43 8.68 -10.98 -6.68
CA PRO A 43 9.49 -9.96 -7.32
C PRO A 43 9.56 -8.68 -6.47
N VAL A 44 10.77 -8.16 -6.31
CA VAL A 44 11.01 -6.92 -5.56
C VAL A 44 10.96 -5.73 -6.50
N LYS A 45 10.14 -4.74 -6.18
CA LYS A 45 10.14 -3.42 -6.80
C LYS A 45 10.68 -2.39 -5.82
N LYS A 46 11.73 -1.67 -6.22
CA LYS A 46 12.34 -0.59 -5.43
C LYS A 46 11.70 0.74 -5.76
N SER A 47 11.53 1.58 -4.74
CA SER A 47 11.03 2.95 -4.86
C SER A 47 12.13 3.98 -4.60
N ALA A 48 11.91 5.22 -5.06
CA ALA A 48 12.90 6.30 -4.98
C ALA A 48 13.27 6.70 -3.54
N ASN A 49 12.37 6.46 -2.58
CA ASN A 49 12.62 6.70 -1.15
C ASN A 49 13.41 5.58 -0.46
N GLY A 50 13.94 4.61 -1.22
CA GLY A 50 14.65 3.44 -0.71
C GLY A 50 13.76 2.32 -0.21
N GLY A 51 12.44 2.45 -0.35
CA GLY A 51 11.48 1.40 -0.02
C GLY A 51 11.49 0.26 -1.04
N GLU A 52 10.92 -0.87 -0.63
CA GLU A 52 10.70 -2.04 -1.46
C GLU A 52 9.24 -2.50 -1.35
N SER A 53 8.69 -2.99 -2.45
CA SER A 53 7.37 -3.63 -2.43
C SER A 53 7.41 -4.96 -3.17
N ARG A 54 6.54 -5.88 -2.75
CA ARG A 54 6.35 -7.20 -3.35
C ARG A 54 4.87 -7.44 -3.55
N ALA A 55 4.43 -7.44 -4.79
CA ALA A 55 3.06 -7.83 -5.13
C ALA A 55 2.85 -9.32 -4.82
N VAL A 56 1.75 -9.64 -4.17
CA VAL A 56 1.35 -11.00 -3.83
C VAL A 56 0.19 -11.43 -4.73
N VAL A 57 -0.91 -10.69 -4.70
CA VAL A 57 -2.11 -10.96 -5.49
C VAL A 57 -2.78 -9.65 -5.86
N HIS A 58 -3.40 -9.64 -7.03
CA HIS A 58 -4.22 -8.53 -7.50
C HIS A 58 -5.27 -9.08 -8.47
N GLY A 59 -6.53 -8.84 -8.21
CA GLY A 59 -7.61 -9.30 -9.09
C GLY A 59 -8.97 -9.27 -8.44
N THR A 60 -9.95 -9.89 -9.11
CA THR A 60 -11.32 -9.99 -8.64
C THR A 60 -11.59 -11.42 -8.19
N LEU A 61 -12.12 -11.58 -6.98
CA LEU A 61 -12.55 -12.88 -6.47
C LEU A 61 -13.74 -13.42 -7.29
N PRO A 62 -13.95 -14.74 -7.35
CA PRO A 62 -15.12 -15.33 -7.99
C PRO A 62 -16.47 -14.81 -7.44
N THR A 63 -16.45 -14.25 -6.24
CA THR A 63 -17.61 -13.62 -5.57
C THR A 63 -17.84 -12.16 -5.97
N GLY A 64 -16.90 -11.56 -6.74
CA GLY A 64 -17.02 -10.23 -7.34
C GLY A 64 -16.26 -9.11 -6.64
N GLU A 65 -15.64 -9.37 -5.48
CA GLU A 65 -14.85 -8.38 -4.77
C GLU A 65 -13.45 -8.24 -5.36
N PHE A 66 -12.99 -7.01 -5.48
CA PHE A 66 -11.58 -6.71 -5.72
C PHE A 66 -10.73 -7.07 -4.49
N VAL A 67 -9.59 -7.68 -4.73
CA VAL A 67 -8.56 -7.96 -3.72
C VAL A 67 -7.19 -7.60 -4.27
N GLU A 68 -6.42 -6.85 -3.49
CA GLU A 68 -4.99 -6.66 -3.69
C GLU A 68 -4.25 -7.00 -2.39
N VAL A 69 -3.14 -7.72 -2.52
CA VAL A 69 -2.23 -7.98 -1.41
C VAL A 69 -0.81 -7.68 -1.86
N HIS A 70 -0.12 -6.84 -1.11
CA HIS A 70 1.31 -6.62 -1.29
C HIS A 70 2.03 -6.49 0.05
N GLU A 71 3.32 -6.72 0.03
CA GLU A 71 4.21 -6.44 1.16
C GLU A 71 5.01 -5.19 0.86
N THR A 72 5.29 -4.39 1.91
CA THR A 72 6.14 -3.20 1.83
C THR A 72 7.21 -3.22 2.91
N MET A 73 8.45 -2.96 2.50
CA MET A 73 9.54 -2.53 3.37
C MET A 73 9.71 -1.03 3.23
N LEU A 74 9.57 -0.29 4.34
CA LEU A 74 9.62 1.16 4.37
C LEU A 74 10.77 1.64 5.27
N PRO A 75 11.78 2.35 4.74
CA PRO A 75 12.88 2.88 5.54
C PRO A 75 12.42 3.80 6.67
N ALA A 76 13.24 3.95 7.71
CA ALA A 76 12.99 4.84 8.82
C ALA A 76 12.76 6.28 8.36
N GLY A 77 11.76 6.96 8.92
CA GLY A 77 11.40 8.34 8.61
C GLY A 77 10.63 8.54 7.30
N GLN A 78 10.44 7.50 6.48
CA GLN A 78 9.80 7.60 5.18
C GLN A 78 8.30 7.38 5.23
N MET A 79 7.62 7.90 4.20
CA MET A 79 6.23 7.60 3.83
C MET A 79 6.23 6.79 2.53
N PRO A 80 5.32 5.83 2.35
CA PRO A 80 5.21 5.08 1.09
C PRO A 80 4.78 5.99 -0.06
N HIS A 81 3.88 6.92 0.21
CA HIS A 81 3.31 7.92 -0.69
C HIS A 81 2.66 9.05 0.14
N PRO A 82 2.30 10.19 -0.46
CA PRO A 82 1.51 11.22 0.21
C PRO A 82 0.14 10.68 0.69
N PRO A 83 -0.50 11.33 1.69
CA PRO A 83 -1.85 10.98 2.10
C PRO A 83 -2.82 11.01 0.92
N HIS A 84 -3.73 10.05 0.88
CA HIS A 84 -4.69 9.86 -0.20
C HIS A 84 -5.97 9.18 0.30
N ARG A 85 -6.89 8.87 -0.59
CA ARG A 85 -8.08 8.07 -0.34
C ARG A 85 -8.41 7.23 -1.57
N HIS A 86 -9.04 6.09 -1.35
CA HIS A 86 -9.46 5.18 -2.41
C HIS A 86 -10.81 4.54 -2.08
N SER A 87 -11.40 3.89 -3.06
CA SER A 87 -12.76 3.31 -2.96
C SER A 87 -12.81 1.91 -2.34
N HIS A 88 -11.67 1.27 -2.10
CA HIS A 88 -11.58 0.02 -1.35
C HIS A 88 -11.25 0.30 0.13
N ALA A 89 -11.45 -0.67 0.99
CA ALA A 89 -10.93 -0.67 2.36
C ALA A 89 -9.59 -1.38 2.40
N GLU A 90 -8.72 -1.02 3.36
CA GLU A 90 -7.42 -1.66 3.56
C GLU A 90 -7.20 -2.11 4.98
N PHE A 91 -6.54 -3.25 5.11
CA PHE A 91 -5.93 -3.70 6.36
C PHE A 91 -4.41 -3.69 6.20
N ILE A 92 -3.71 -3.03 7.11
CA ILE A 92 -2.24 -3.00 7.16
C ILE A 92 -1.79 -3.82 8.35
N LEU A 93 -1.17 -4.97 8.08
CA LEU A 93 -0.72 -5.92 9.09
C LEU A 93 0.77 -5.73 9.33
N ILE A 94 1.14 -5.19 10.50
CA ILE A 94 2.52 -4.82 10.82
C ILE A 94 3.30 -6.04 11.27
N ARG A 95 4.42 -6.33 10.58
CA ARG A 95 5.36 -7.39 10.94
C ARG A 95 6.54 -6.87 11.77
N GLU A 96 7.08 -5.72 11.37
CA GLU A 96 8.28 -5.12 11.97
C GLU A 96 8.21 -3.59 11.90
N GLY A 97 8.90 -2.93 12.82
CA GLY A 97 9.01 -1.47 12.86
C GLY A 97 7.86 -0.80 13.60
N THR A 98 7.77 0.52 13.45
CA THR A 98 6.80 1.37 14.15
C THR A 98 6.19 2.35 13.16
N LEU A 99 4.89 2.24 12.95
CA LEU A 99 4.17 3.04 11.97
C LEU A 99 3.23 4.03 12.65
N GLU A 100 3.24 5.27 12.19
CA GLU A 100 2.27 6.29 12.55
C GLU A 100 1.20 6.37 11.47
N HIS A 101 -0.05 6.34 11.87
CA HIS A 101 -1.20 6.44 11.00
C HIS A 101 -1.80 7.85 11.07
N TRP A 102 -1.90 8.50 9.91
CA TRP A 102 -2.67 9.71 9.75
C TRP A 102 -4.06 9.36 9.22
N ASN A 103 -5.10 9.72 9.96
CA ASN A 103 -6.48 9.35 9.69
C ASN A 103 -7.37 10.61 9.68
N ASN A 104 -7.85 10.99 8.50
CA ASN A 104 -8.80 12.11 8.31
C ASN A 104 -8.41 13.38 9.08
N GLY A 105 -7.17 13.83 8.94
CA GLY A 105 -6.65 15.05 9.58
C GLY A 105 -6.11 14.85 11.00
N LYS A 106 -6.09 13.63 11.54
CA LYS A 106 -5.57 13.31 12.87
C LYS A 106 -4.45 12.29 12.79
N THR A 107 -3.42 12.48 13.58
CA THR A 107 -2.38 11.48 13.80
C THR A 107 -2.79 10.60 14.96
N GLU A 108 -2.76 9.30 14.76
CA GLU A 108 -3.04 8.30 15.79
C GLU A 108 -1.76 7.89 16.52
N ALA A 109 -1.90 7.20 17.65
CA ALA A 109 -0.75 6.64 18.36
C ALA A 109 -0.01 5.64 17.46
N PRO A 110 1.35 5.58 17.56
CA PRO A 110 2.12 4.65 16.74
C PRO A 110 1.72 3.19 17.01
N ALA A 111 1.63 2.43 15.92
CA ALA A 111 1.35 1.00 15.90
C ALA A 111 2.63 0.20 15.64
N GLY A 112 2.74 -0.99 16.20
CA GLY A 112 3.90 -1.87 16.14
C GLY A 112 3.57 -3.30 15.67
N PRO A 113 4.56 -4.21 15.75
CA PRO A 113 4.39 -5.59 15.30
C PRO A 113 3.20 -6.30 15.96
N GLY A 114 2.35 -6.90 15.12
CA GLY A 114 1.11 -7.55 15.52
C GLY A 114 -0.13 -6.65 15.52
N ASP A 115 0.05 -5.33 15.48
CA ASP A 115 -1.06 -4.40 15.32
C ASP A 115 -1.57 -4.40 13.88
N ILE A 116 -2.85 -4.03 13.73
CA ILE A 116 -3.51 -3.88 12.43
C ILE A 116 -4.08 -2.47 12.34
N ILE A 117 -3.69 -1.75 11.28
CA ILE A 117 -4.30 -0.48 10.91
C ILE A 117 -5.41 -0.77 9.91
N PHE A 118 -6.57 -0.17 10.09
CA PHE A 118 -7.70 -0.27 9.16
C PHE A 118 -8.01 1.09 8.55
N ASN A 119 -7.93 1.15 7.22
CA ASN A 119 -8.34 2.29 6.41
C ASN A 119 -9.73 2.03 5.84
N ALA A 120 -10.71 2.80 6.29
CA ALA A 120 -12.08 2.68 5.80
C ALA A 120 -12.21 3.24 4.37
N HIS A 121 -13.16 2.69 3.62
CA HIS A 121 -13.55 3.15 2.30
C HIS A 121 -13.66 4.68 2.23
N ASN A 122 -12.96 5.27 1.27
CA ASN A 122 -13.03 6.70 0.92
C ASN A 122 -12.66 7.68 2.06
N VAL A 123 -11.99 7.22 3.10
CA VAL A 123 -11.47 8.07 4.20
C VAL A 123 -10.03 8.47 3.89
N PRO A 124 -9.68 9.78 3.94
CA PRO A 124 -8.31 10.24 3.75
C PRO A 124 -7.36 9.66 4.81
N HIS A 125 -6.28 9.06 4.37
CA HIS A 125 -5.29 8.43 5.25
C HIS A 125 -3.86 8.51 4.72
N GLY A 126 -2.90 8.24 5.59
CA GLY A 126 -1.48 8.19 5.28
C GLY A 126 -0.72 7.38 6.31
N LEU A 127 0.49 6.99 5.97
CA LEU A 127 1.34 6.15 6.80
C LEU A 127 2.76 6.68 6.82
N LYS A 128 3.43 6.61 7.97
CA LYS A 128 4.83 6.98 8.12
C LYS A 128 5.55 6.01 9.04
N ASN A 129 6.75 5.60 8.66
CA ASN A 129 7.64 4.91 9.58
C ASN A 129 8.28 5.93 10.53
N VAL A 130 7.86 5.92 11.80
CA VAL A 130 8.38 6.79 12.86
C VAL A 130 9.42 6.10 13.74
N GLY A 131 9.72 4.83 13.45
CA GLY A 131 10.78 4.08 14.11
C GLY A 131 12.17 4.45 13.60
N THR A 132 13.18 3.82 14.17
CA THR A 132 14.61 4.00 13.81
C THR A 132 15.14 2.91 12.87
N THR A 133 14.34 1.89 12.59
CA THR A 133 14.63 0.77 11.70
C THR A 133 13.63 0.72 10.56
N PRO A 134 13.91 0.01 9.47
CA PRO A 134 12.89 -0.25 8.46
C PRO A 134 11.64 -0.90 9.08
N ALA A 135 10.48 -0.50 8.59
CA ALA A 135 9.21 -1.17 8.90
C ALA A 135 8.87 -2.16 7.78
N ASN A 136 8.25 -3.27 8.14
CA ASN A 136 7.75 -4.26 7.21
C ASN A 136 6.29 -4.59 7.52
N TYR A 137 5.43 -4.50 6.52
CA TYR A 137 4.00 -4.71 6.68
C TYR A 137 3.36 -5.24 5.41
N PHE A 138 2.25 -5.95 5.57
CA PHE A 138 1.36 -6.31 4.46
C PHE A 138 0.19 -5.34 4.38
N VAL A 139 -0.20 -5.02 3.15
CA VAL A 139 -1.45 -4.33 2.83
C VAL A 139 -2.38 -5.35 2.19
N VAL A 140 -3.62 -5.38 2.67
CA VAL A 140 -4.72 -6.16 2.09
C VAL A 140 -5.84 -5.18 1.75
N ALA A 141 -5.99 -4.88 0.48
CA ALA A 141 -7.06 -4.05 -0.04
C ALA A 141 -8.24 -4.94 -0.47
N VAL A 142 -9.45 -4.58 -0.06
CA VAL A 142 -10.67 -5.34 -0.37
C VAL A 142 -11.83 -4.39 -0.67
N GLY A 143 -12.60 -4.70 -1.69
CA GLY A 143 -13.82 -3.96 -2.00
C GLY A 143 -14.03 -3.74 -3.48
N VAL A 144 -14.44 -2.55 -3.87
CA VAL A 144 -14.64 -2.18 -5.27
C VAL A 144 -13.44 -1.39 -5.75
N GLN A 145 -12.81 -1.82 -6.84
CA GLN A 145 -11.76 -1.05 -7.49
C GLN A 145 -12.41 0.09 -8.28
N LYS A 146 -12.13 1.31 -7.88
CA LYS A 146 -12.44 2.55 -8.62
C LYS A 146 -11.22 3.45 -8.57
N ASP A 147 -11.18 4.45 -9.42
CA ASP A 147 -10.07 5.40 -9.51
C ASP A 147 -9.74 6.01 -8.14
N GLU A 148 -8.45 6.04 -7.82
CA GLU A 148 -7.95 6.66 -6.60
C GLU A 148 -8.00 8.19 -6.71
N ALA A 149 -8.39 8.85 -5.63
CA ALA A 149 -8.37 10.31 -5.52
C ALA A 149 -7.29 10.75 -4.54
N MET A 150 -6.34 11.53 -5.03
CA MET A 150 -5.37 12.23 -4.17
C MET A 150 -6.07 13.33 -3.37
N VAL A 151 -5.69 13.54 -2.13
CA VAL A 151 -6.24 14.54 -1.20
C VAL A 151 -5.29 15.71 -1.05
#